data_543e56faeb0275dee0a1123fcc047153
#
_entry.id   543e56faeb0275dee0a1123fcc047153
#
_cell.length_a   1.000
_cell.length_b   1.000
_cell.length_c   1.000
_cell.angle_alpha   90.00
_cell.angle_beta   90.00
_cell.angle_gamma   90.00
#
_symmetry.space_group_name_H-M   'P 1'
#
loop_
_entity.id
_entity.type
_entity.pdbx_description
1 polymer ?
#
loop_
_entity_poly.entity_id
_entity_poly.type
_entity_poly.pdbx_seq_one_letter_code
_entity_poly.pdbx_strand_id
1 'polypeptide(L)'
;LHYPLRRQRQMCIRDSYAFSFGPDTNDEINLRIKEGVDHFHDVLAMSHKDVAMLARSLELDIAVDLGGYTQNARTEIFAMSAAPIQICYLGYAGTMGTDYMDYLIADRTVIPEEKQHHYSENIAYLPNSYMVNDSKIKLSERVFTRREVGLPIDGFVFCCFNNHYKITPSIFTGWMRILSQVDGSVLWLSETNSTAFNNLKKEAKKHGVDPNRLIFAPHLPFKEDHLNRIQLADLFIDTLPCNAHTTASDALRMGLPVLTCIGSSFASRVAASLLNAVNLPELITTNQEQYESLAIELAT
;
A
#
# COMPACT_ATOMS: atom_id res chain seq x y z
N LEU A 1 7.65 -29.49 -13.92
CA LEU A 1 7.01 -30.75 -13.46
C LEU A 1 6.32 -30.65 -12.08
N HIS A 2 6.49 -29.54 -11.32
CA HIS A 2 5.87 -29.39 -9.98
C HIS A 2 4.59 -28.54 -9.96
N TYR A 3 4.24 -27.87 -11.04
CA TYR A 3 3.07 -26.96 -11.10
C TYR A 3 1.71 -27.72 -11.12
N PRO A 4 1.54 -28.83 -11.86
CA PRO A 4 0.28 -29.58 -11.85
C PRO A 4 -0.01 -30.28 -10.51
N LEU A 5 1.05 -30.76 -9.82
CA LEU A 5 0.90 -31.48 -8.54
C LEU A 5 0.48 -30.55 -7.37
N ARG A 6 0.89 -29.27 -7.38
CA ARG A 6 0.41 -28.29 -6.38
C ARG A 6 -1.06 -27.96 -6.58
N ARG A 7 -1.51 -27.74 -7.83
CA ARG A 7 -2.92 -27.51 -8.16
C ARG A 7 -3.76 -28.73 -7.80
N GLN A 8 -3.30 -29.95 -8.14
CA GLN A 8 -4.00 -31.18 -7.82
C GLN A 8 -4.12 -31.44 -6.31
N ARG A 9 -3.09 -31.09 -5.51
CA ARG A 9 -3.16 -31.19 -4.05
C ARG A 9 -4.08 -30.12 -3.43
N GLN A 10 -4.15 -28.91 -3.99
CA GLN A 10 -5.11 -27.88 -3.54
C GLN A 10 -6.56 -28.30 -3.85
N MET A 11 -6.85 -28.83 -5.03
CA MET A 11 -8.19 -29.31 -5.41
C MET A 11 -8.72 -30.44 -4.52
N CYS A 12 -7.85 -31.21 -3.88
CA CYS A 12 -8.29 -32.33 -3.02
C CYS A 12 -8.43 -31.94 -1.54
N ILE A 13 -8.04 -30.72 -1.13
CA ILE A 13 -7.96 -30.34 0.29
C ILE A 13 -8.72 -29.04 0.58
N ARG A 14 -8.85 -28.14 -0.37
CA ARG A 14 -9.49 -26.83 -0.17
C ARG A 14 -10.11 -26.34 -1.48
N ASP A 15 -11.35 -25.93 -1.40
CA ASP A 15 -12.01 -25.14 -2.45
C ASP A 15 -11.89 -23.66 -2.08
N SER A 16 -11.65 -22.84 -3.09
CA SER A 16 -11.55 -21.39 -2.96
C SER A 16 -12.74 -20.70 -3.60
N TYR A 17 -13.36 -19.81 -2.84
CA TYR A 17 -14.54 -19.06 -3.25
C TYR A 17 -14.22 -17.56 -3.25
N ALA A 18 -14.49 -16.87 -4.35
CA ALA A 18 -14.44 -15.42 -4.42
C ALA A 18 -15.84 -14.83 -4.49
N PHE A 19 -16.15 -13.89 -3.59
CA PHE A 19 -17.39 -13.13 -3.58
C PHE A 19 -17.08 -11.71 -4.05
N SER A 20 -17.42 -11.41 -5.30
CA SER A 20 -17.19 -10.10 -5.90
C SER A 20 -18.40 -9.20 -5.70
N PHE A 21 -18.19 -8.05 -5.04
CA PHE A 21 -19.22 -7.01 -4.87
C PHE A 21 -18.83 -5.67 -5.52
N GLY A 22 -17.77 -5.64 -6.30
CA GLY A 22 -17.41 -4.53 -7.19
C GLY A 22 -18.03 -4.69 -8.59
N PRO A 23 -18.00 -3.65 -9.42
CA PRO A 23 -18.43 -3.74 -10.80
C PRO A 23 -17.57 -4.75 -11.58
N ASP A 24 -18.19 -5.50 -12.45
CA ASP A 24 -17.47 -6.41 -13.36
C ASP A 24 -16.80 -5.60 -14.47
N THR A 25 -15.50 -5.41 -14.35
CA THR A 25 -14.68 -4.63 -15.30
C THR A 25 -14.23 -5.45 -16.50
N ASN A 26 -14.26 -6.78 -16.42
CA ASN A 26 -13.73 -7.70 -17.43
C ASN A 26 -12.30 -7.39 -17.90
N ASP A 27 -11.52 -6.69 -17.08
CA ASP A 27 -10.11 -6.45 -17.35
C ASP A 27 -9.26 -7.71 -17.07
N GLU A 28 -7.99 -7.67 -17.48
CA GLU A 28 -7.05 -8.80 -17.34
C GLU A 28 -6.95 -9.28 -15.87
N ILE A 29 -6.98 -8.37 -14.92
CA ILE A 29 -6.88 -8.70 -13.48
C ILE A 29 -8.17 -9.40 -13.00
N ASN A 30 -9.34 -8.88 -13.38
CA ASN A 30 -10.63 -9.48 -13.04
C ASN A 30 -10.74 -10.91 -13.60
N LEU A 31 -10.35 -11.10 -14.86
CA LEU A 31 -10.33 -12.43 -15.50
C LEU A 31 -9.36 -13.38 -14.78
N ARG A 32 -8.16 -12.92 -14.42
CA ARG A 32 -7.18 -13.72 -13.66
C ARG A 32 -7.68 -14.11 -12.27
N ILE A 33 -8.44 -13.26 -11.60
CA ILE A 33 -9.06 -13.59 -10.30
C ILE A 33 -10.12 -14.66 -10.50
N LYS A 34 -11.01 -14.50 -11.50
CA LYS A 34 -12.03 -15.50 -11.83
C LYS A 34 -11.44 -16.88 -12.14
N GLU A 35 -10.34 -16.92 -12.89
CA GLU A 35 -9.61 -18.15 -13.21
C GLU A 35 -8.77 -18.71 -12.06
N GLY A 36 -8.43 -17.86 -11.09
CA GLY A 36 -7.55 -18.19 -9.96
C GLY A 36 -8.26 -18.87 -8.80
N VAL A 37 -9.59 -18.87 -8.76
CA VAL A 37 -10.42 -19.48 -7.72
C VAL A 37 -11.24 -20.64 -8.30
N ASP A 38 -11.68 -21.56 -7.44
CA ASP A 38 -12.50 -22.69 -7.87
C ASP A 38 -13.95 -22.26 -8.14
N HIS A 39 -14.44 -21.29 -7.34
CA HIS A 39 -15.80 -20.77 -7.47
C HIS A 39 -15.79 -19.23 -7.40
N PHE A 40 -16.41 -18.59 -8.38
CA PHE A 40 -16.56 -17.14 -8.41
C PHE A 40 -18.04 -16.76 -8.36
N HIS A 41 -18.42 -15.94 -7.39
CA HIS A 41 -19.78 -15.46 -7.19
C HIS A 41 -19.82 -13.93 -7.34
N ASP A 42 -20.58 -13.42 -8.28
CA ASP A 42 -20.97 -12.02 -8.33
C ASP A 42 -22.12 -11.79 -7.34
N VAL A 43 -21.83 -11.03 -6.28
CA VAL A 43 -22.78 -10.74 -5.21
C VAL A 43 -23.10 -9.24 -5.11
N LEU A 44 -22.79 -8.48 -6.16
CA LEU A 44 -23.00 -7.02 -6.20
C LEU A 44 -24.45 -6.64 -5.86
N ALA A 45 -25.41 -7.34 -6.45
CA ALA A 45 -26.85 -7.07 -6.27
C ALA A 45 -27.46 -7.72 -5.02
N MET A 46 -26.73 -8.57 -4.31
CA MET A 46 -27.23 -9.27 -3.13
C MET A 46 -27.19 -8.42 -1.88
N SER A 47 -28.15 -8.59 -0.97
CA SER A 47 -28.08 -7.98 0.36
C SER A 47 -26.96 -8.61 1.20
N HIS A 48 -26.47 -7.90 2.25
CA HIS A 48 -25.46 -8.45 3.18
C HIS A 48 -25.91 -9.78 3.79
N LYS A 49 -27.19 -9.86 4.14
CA LYS A 49 -27.81 -11.07 4.68
C LYS A 49 -27.77 -12.23 3.67
N ASP A 50 -28.14 -11.98 2.43
CA ASP A 50 -28.17 -13.03 1.41
C ASP A 50 -26.78 -13.56 1.09
N VAL A 51 -25.75 -12.66 1.09
CA VAL A 51 -24.36 -13.07 0.93
C VAL A 51 -23.90 -13.95 2.10
N ALA A 52 -24.20 -13.55 3.35
CA ALA A 52 -23.85 -14.37 4.52
C ALA A 52 -24.59 -15.72 4.51
N MET A 53 -25.86 -15.75 4.08
CA MET A 53 -26.61 -16.99 3.93
C MET A 53 -26.04 -17.88 2.82
N LEU A 54 -25.65 -17.30 1.69
CA LEU A 54 -24.98 -18.03 0.60
C LEU A 54 -23.67 -18.65 1.10
N ALA A 55 -22.81 -17.89 1.77
CA ALA A 55 -21.57 -18.39 2.33
C ALA A 55 -21.80 -19.60 3.26
N ARG A 56 -22.79 -19.52 4.14
CA ARG A 56 -23.16 -20.64 5.03
C ARG A 56 -23.74 -21.84 4.27
N SER A 57 -24.53 -21.62 3.22
CA SER A 57 -25.09 -22.72 2.42
C SER A 57 -24.02 -23.47 1.62
N LEU A 58 -22.87 -22.83 1.38
CA LEU A 58 -21.70 -23.41 0.75
C LEU A 58 -20.77 -24.08 1.78
N GLU A 59 -21.14 -24.07 3.06
CA GLU A 59 -20.40 -24.68 4.17
C GLU A 59 -18.93 -24.18 4.26
N LEU A 60 -18.72 -22.86 4.03
CA LEU A 60 -17.38 -22.28 4.11
C LEU A 60 -16.83 -22.37 5.54
N ASP A 61 -15.63 -22.91 5.69
CA ASP A 61 -14.92 -22.99 6.97
C ASP A 61 -14.34 -21.65 7.41
N ILE A 62 -13.82 -20.87 6.44
CA ILE A 62 -13.12 -19.60 6.68
C ILE A 62 -13.62 -18.54 5.72
N ALA A 63 -14.01 -17.39 6.23
CA ALA A 63 -14.30 -16.19 5.45
C ALA A 63 -13.23 -15.12 5.69
N VAL A 64 -12.69 -14.55 4.60
CA VAL A 64 -11.65 -13.52 4.67
C VAL A 64 -12.20 -12.20 4.15
N ASP A 65 -12.20 -11.18 5.01
CA ASP A 65 -12.49 -9.80 4.63
C ASP A 65 -11.21 -9.14 4.11
N LEU A 66 -11.19 -8.84 2.81
CA LEU A 66 -10.09 -8.14 2.16
C LEU A 66 -10.28 -6.61 2.14
N GLY A 67 -11.40 -6.10 2.64
CA GLY A 67 -11.76 -4.69 2.63
C GLY A 67 -11.58 -4.01 3.99
N GLY A 68 -12.15 -4.57 5.03
CA GLY A 68 -12.26 -3.93 6.34
C GLY A 68 -12.99 -2.57 6.24
N TYR A 69 -12.59 -1.59 7.02
CA TYR A 69 -13.19 -0.23 7.00
C TYR A 69 -12.65 0.63 5.85
N THR A 70 -12.72 0.13 4.62
CA THR A 70 -12.37 0.88 3.41
C THR A 70 -13.62 1.35 2.67
N GLN A 71 -13.44 2.14 1.61
CA GLN A 71 -14.57 2.62 0.81
C GLN A 71 -15.36 1.45 0.19
N ASN A 72 -16.68 1.52 0.27
CA ASN A 72 -17.61 0.48 -0.20
C ASN A 72 -17.47 -0.86 0.52
N ALA A 73 -16.90 -0.89 1.72
CA ALA A 73 -16.81 -2.10 2.54
C ALA A 73 -18.22 -2.67 2.84
N ARG A 74 -18.26 -3.99 3.04
CA ARG A 74 -19.48 -4.73 3.38
C ARG A 74 -19.28 -5.58 4.64
N THR A 75 -18.76 -4.94 5.70
CA THR A 75 -18.43 -5.60 6.99
C THR A 75 -19.64 -6.25 7.66
N GLU A 76 -20.86 -5.79 7.36
CA GLU A 76 -22.09 -6.37 7.87
C GLU A 76 -22.30 -7.83 7.44
N ILE A 77 -21.68 -8.28 6.35
CA ILE A 77 -21.68 -9.69 5.94
C ILE A 77 -21.06 -10.55 7.05
N PHE A 78 -19.94 -10.08 7.62
CA PHE A 78 -19.23 -10.76 8.69
C PHE A 78 -19.97 -10.65 10.03
N ALA A 79 -20.59 -9.52 10.34
CA ALA A 79 -21.45 -9.35 11.50
C ALA A 79 -22.63 -10.33 11.52
N MET A 80 -23.01 -10.89 10.36
CA MET A 80 -24.02 -11.94 10.21
C MET A 80 -23.44 -13.36 10.24
N SER A 81 -22.16 -13.53 10.62
CA SER A 81 -21.47 -14.82 10.72
C SER A 81 -21.47 -15.60 9.42
N ALA A 82 -20.72 -15.12 8.44
CA ALA A 82 -20.63 -15.74 7.11
C ALA A 82 -19.96 -17.12 7.14
N ALA A 83 -19.03 -17.36 8.07
CA ALA A 83 -18.35 -18.64 8.31
C ALA A 83 -18.00 -18.82 9.78
N PRO A 84 -17.66 -20.05 10.23
CA PRO A 84 -17.21 -20.33 11.60
C PRO A 84 -15.96 -19.57 12.03
N ILE A 85 -15.04 -19.27 11.08
CA ILE A 85 -13.83 -18.48 11.32
C ILE A 85 -13.85 -17.29 10.35
N GLN A 86 -13.70 -16.10 10.90
CA GLN A 86 -13.71 -14.85 10.12
C GLN A 86 -12.41 -14.07 10.32
N ILE A 87 -11.76 -13.71 9.23
CA ILE A 87 -10.41 -13.15 9.22
C ILE A 87 -10.39 -11.81 8.50
N CYS A 88 -9.78 -10.79 9.10
CA CYS A 88 -9.47 -9.53 8.42
C CYS A 88 -8.06 -9.59 7.80
N TYR A 89 -7.93 -9.16 6.55
CA TYR A 89 -6.64 -9.19 5.87
C TYR A 89 -6.49 -8.07 4.84
N LEU A 90 -5.32 -7.47 4.81
CA LEU A 90 -4.74 -6.63 3.77
C LEU A 90 -5.36 -5.22 3.62
N GLY A 91 -6.66 -5.08 3.36
CA GLY A 91 -7.24 -3.80 2.93
C GLY A 91 -7.27 -2.72 4.00
N TYR A 92 -7.59 -3.08 5.24
CA TYR A 92 -7.62 -2.17 6.37
C TYR A 92 -6.44 -2.39 7.32
N ALA A 93 -5.64 -1.36 7.52
CA ALA A 93 -4.42 -1.42 8.33
C ALA A 93 -4.71 -1.09 9.81
N GLY A 94 -5.46 -1.95 10.49
CA GLY A 94 -5.84 -1.77 11.90
C GLY A 94 -6.81 -2.84 12.38
N THR A 95 -7.20 -2.77 13.67
CA THR A 95 -8.23 -3.63 14.24
C THR A 95 -9.62 -3.23 13.72
N MET A 96 -10.48 -4.21 13.50
CA MET A 96 -11.90 -3.99 13.23
C MET A 96 -12.66 -3.59 14.52
N GLY A 97 -12.10 -3.87 15.70
CA GLY A 97 -12.68 -3.51 16.99
C GLY A 97 -14.03 -4.19 17.25
N THR A 98 -14.22 -5.40 16.74
CA THR A 98 -15.48 -6.15 16.80
C THR A 98 -15.24 -7.55 17.37
N ASP A 99 -16.30 -8.17 17.85
CA ASP A 99 -16.30 -9.52 18.41
C ASP A 99 -16.61 -10.61 17.36
N TYR A 100 -16.93 -10.21 16.13
CA TYR A 100 -17.22 -11.14 15.04
C TYR A 100 -16.05 -11.39 14.09
N MET A 101 -14.90 -10.72 14.28
CA MET A 101 -13.65 -11.04 13.60
C MET A 101 -12.73 -11.81 14.52
N ASP A 102 -12.41 -13.05 14.17
CA ASP A 102 -11.60 -13.94 14.99
C ASP A 102 -10.11 -13.64 14.89
N TYR A 103 -9.63 -13.34 13.66
CA TYR A 103 -8.22 -13.15 13.37
C TYR A 103 -7.97 -11.93 12.48
N LEU A 104 -6.79 -11.34 12.69
CA LEU A 104 -6.17 -10.37 11.79
C LEU A 104 -4.83 -10.93 11.30
N ILE A 105 -4.65 -11.01 9.98
CA ILE A 105 -3.35 -11.40 9.40
C ILE A 105 -2.41 -10.20 9.38
N ALA A 106 -1.24 -10.36 9.98
CA ALA A 106 -0.23 -9.32 10.13
C ALA A 106 1.19 -9.92 10.04
N ASP A 107 2.20 -9.11 10.27
CA ASP A 107 3.56 -9.51 10.58
C ASP A 107 4.06 -8.84 11.87
N ARG A 108 5.23 -9.30 12.39
CA ARG A 108 5.76 -8.78 13.67
C ARG A 108 6.25 -7.34 13.61
N THR A 109 6.47 -6.78 12.42
CA THR A 109 6.82 -5.37 12.26
C THR A 109 5.59 -4.48 12.40
N VAL A 110 4.49 -4.80 11.70
CA VAL A 110 3.27 -3.98 11.74
C VAL A 110 2.52 -4.11 13.08
N ILE A 111 2.52 -5.32 13.68
CA ILE A 111 1.97 -5.56 15.03
C ILE A 111 3.02 -6.31 15.86
N PRO A 112 3.92 -5.60 16.57
CA PRO A 112 4.80 -6.24 17.55
C PRO A 112 4.00 -6.96 18.64
N GLU A 113 4.57 -8.02 19.23
CA GLU A 113 3.88 -8.86 20.22
C GLU A 113 3.34 -8.05 21.41
N GLU A 114 4.11 -7.06 21.87
CA GLU A 114 3.71 -6.18 22.97
C GLU A 114 2.54 -5.26 22.65
N LYS A 115 2.15 -5.14 21.39
CA LYS A 115 1.01 -4.32 20.95
C LYS A 115 -0.26 -5.11 20.61
N GLN A 116 -0.24 -6.43 20.73
CA GLN A 116 -1.42 -7.26 20.44
C GLN A 116 -2.63 -6.89 21.27
N HIS A 117 -2.43 -6.44 22.50
CA HIS A 117 -3.51 -6.04 23.41
C HIS A 117 -4.34 -4.83 22.94
N HIS A 118 -3.92 -4.13 21.88
CA HIS A 118 -4.69 -3.06 21.23
C HIS A 118 -5.66 -3.56 20.16
N TYR A 119 -5.66 -4.87 19.88
CA TYR A 119 -6.48 -5.50 18.85
C TYR A 119 -7.52 -6.41 19.48
N SER A 120 -8.74 -6.40 18.94
CA SER A 120 -9.80 -7.32 19.38
C SER A 120 -9.62 -8.73 18.81
N GLU A 121 -8.97 -8.80 17.65
CA GLU A 121 -8.71 -10.04 16.94
C GLU A 121 -7.45 -10.75 17.45
N ASN A 122 -7.41 -12.08 17.33
CA ASN A 122 -6.18 -12.83 17.48
C ASN A 122 -5.25 -12.53 16.28
N ILE A 123 -3.96 -12.37 16.51
CA ILE A 123 -3.03 -12.05 15.44
C ILE A 123 -2.43 -13.31 14.83
N ALA A 124 -2.67 -13.51 13.53
CA ALA A 124 -2.04 -14.54 12.73
C ALA A 124 -0.83 -13.96 11.98
N TYR A 125 0.39 -14.32 12.43
CA TYR A 125 1.61 -13.77 11.88
C TYR A 125 2.09 -14.47 10.63
N LEU A 126 2.32 -13.69 9.55
CA LEU A 126 3.13 -14.13 8.41
C LEU A 126 4.63 -13.92 8.72
N PRO A 127 5.52 -14.75 8.15
CA PRO A 127 6.92 -14.79 8.58
C PRO A 127 7.73 -13.53 8.22
N ASN A 128 7.48 -12.87 7.11
CA ASN A 128 8.28 -11.75 6.62
C ASN A 128 7.47 -10.44 6.58
N SER A 129 6.48 -10.36 5.71
CA SER A 129 5.57 -9.22 5.60
C SER A 129 4.15 -9.72 5.39
N TYR A 130 3.19 -8.99 5.94
CA TYR A 130 1.77 -9.28 5.70
C TYR A 130 1.35 -8.89 4.28
N MET A 131 2.08 -7.98 3.64
CA MET A 131 1.72 -7.44 2.33
C MET A 131 2.07 -8.42 1.22
N VAL A 132 1.08 -8.74 0.39
CA VAL A 132 1.24 -9.55 -0.80
C VAL A 132 1.43 -8.67 -2.03
N ASN A 133 2.19 -9.17 -2.98
CA ASN A 133 2.46 -8.53 -4.26
C ASN A 133 2.16 -9.47 -5.42
N ASP A 134 1.66 -8.92 -6.51
CA ASP A 134 1.50 -9.67 -7.75
C ASP A 134 2.87 -9.87 -8.43
N SER A 135 3.36 -11.11 -8.40
CA SER A 135 4.63 -11.48 -9.03
C SER A 135 4.58 -11.49 -10.57
N LYS A 136 3.38 -11.40 -11.16
CA LYS A 136 3.16 -11.50 -12.61
C LYS A 136 2.91 -10.14 -13.29
N ILE A 137 3.02 -9.03 -12.56
CA ILE A 137 2.90 -7.70 -13.18
C ILE A 137 3.97 -7.57 -14.26
N LYS A 138 3.52 -7.32 -15.47
CA LYS A 138 4.40 -6.99 -16.60
C LYS A 138 4.87 -5.55 -16.44
N LEU A 139 6.10 -5.28 -16.79
CA LEU A 139 6.61 -3.91 -16.89
C LEU A 139 6.38 -3.42 -18.32
N SER A 140 6.15 -2.12 -18.49
CA SER A 140 6.06 -1.49 -19.80
C SER A 140 7.42 -1.53 -20.50
N GLU A 141 7.41 -1.66 -21.82
CA GLU A 141 8.61 -1.50 -22.64
C GLU A 141 8.98 -0.01 -22.83
N ARG A 142 8.11 0.91 -22.43
CA ARG A 142 8.33 2.34 -22.53
C ARG A 142 9.42 2.79 -21.57
N VAL A 143 10.46 3.41 -22.10
CA VAL A 143 11.53 4.05 -21.32
C VAL A 143 11.22 5.52 -21.16
N PHE A 144 11.09 5.97 -19.92
CA PHE A 144 10.91 7.39 -19.61
C PHE A 144 12.26 8.06 -19.38
N THR A 145 12.35 9.35 -19.70
CA THR A 145 13.50 10.20 -19.36
C THR A 145 13.09 11.29 -18.38
N ARG A 146 14.03 11.77 -17.56
CA ARG A 146 13.79 12.89 -16.63
C ARG A 146 13.23 14.12 -17.35
N ARG A 147 13.78 14.44 -18.53
CA ARG A 147 13.32 15.56 -19.37
C ARG A 147 11.86 15.44 -19.80
N GLU A 148 11.43 14.25 -20.19
CA GLU A 148 10.06 13.97 -20.65
C GLU A 148 9.02 14.20 -19.55
N VAL A 149 9.38 13.90 -18.29
CA VAL A 149 8.49 14.04 -17.13
C VAL A 149 8.73 15.34 -16.35
N GLY A 150 9.52 16.25 -16.88
CA GLY A 150 9.77 17.57 -16.28
C GLY A 150 10.73 17.56 -15.10
N LEU A 151 11.51 16.50 -14.90
CA LEU A 151 12.53 16.41 -13.87
C LEU A 151 13.86 17.02 -14.34
N PRO A 152 14.69 17.57 -13.42
CA PRO A 152 16.03 18.04 -13.76
C PRO A 152 16.89 16.87 -14.26
N ILE A 153 17.74 17.15 -15.25
CA ILE A 153 18.71 16.17 -15.77
C ILE A 153 19.70 15.82 -14.68
N ASP A 154 20.26 16.87 -14.04
CA ASP A 154 21.15 16.82 -12.91
C ASP A 154 20.39 17.26 -11.66
N GLY A 155 20.79 16.73 -10.51
CA GLY A 155 20.15 17.01 -9.23
C GLY A 155 19.38 15.80 -8.67
N PHE A 156 19.27 15.78 -7.35
CA PHE A 156 18.64 14.68 -6.63
C PHE A 156 17.11 14.79 -6.67
N VAL A 157 16.44 13.69 -6.99
CA VAL A 157 14.99 13.61 -7.12
C VAL A 157 14.43 12.82 -5.95
N PHE A 158 13.96 13.52 -4.94
CA PHE A 158 13.08 12.92 -3.93
C PHE A 158 11.70 12.68 -4.54
N CYS A 159 11.03 11.59 -4.19
CA CYS A 159 9.64 11.42 -4.61
C CYS A 159 8.73 10.92 -3.48
N CYS A 160 7.44 11.24 -3.60
CA CYS A 160 6.38 10.64 -2.80
C CYS A 160 5.10 10.56 -3.62
N PHE A 161 4.72 9.36 -4.00
CA PHE A 161 3.50 9.13 -4.77
C PHE A 161 2.31 8.73 -3.90
N ASN A 162 2.40 8.98 -2.59
CA ASN A 162 1.27 8.83 -1.68
C ASN A 162 0.17 9.84 -2.01
N ASN A 163 -1.06 9.45 -1.71
CA ASN A 163 -2.19 10.37 -1.82
C ASN A 163 -1.96 11.59 -0.93
N HIS A 164 -2.31 12.78 -1.43
CA HIS A 164 -2.05 14.08 -0.77
C HIS A 164 -2.64 14.20 0.64
N TYR A 165 -3.72 13.49 0.98
CA TYR A 165 -4.28 13.51 2.34
C TYR A 165 -3.34 12.90 3.40
N LYS A 166 -2.33 12.13 2.98
CA LYS A 166 -1.29 11.61 3.87
C LYS A 166 -0.19 12.63 4.17
N ILE A 167 -0.11 13.72 3.40
CA ILE A 167 0.89 14.78 3.55
C ILE A 167 0.44 15.72 4.67
N THR A 168 0.89 15.46 5.89
CA THR A 168 0.60 16.32 7.04
C THR A 168 1.50 17.56 7.04
N PRO A 169 1.10 18.65 7.74
CA PRO A 169 1.95 19.84 7.87
C PRO A 169 3.34 19.53 8.45
N SER A 170 3.44 18.62 9.41
CA SER A 170 4.71 18.23 10.03
C SER A 170 5.64 17.58 9.01
N ILE A 171 5.16 16.57 8.26
CA ILE A 171 5.99 15.87 7.26
C ILE A 171 6.38 16.83 6.14
N PHE A 172 5.46 17.67 5.67
CA PHE A 172 5.75 18.64 4.62
C PHE A 172 6.82 19.67 5.05
N THR A 173 6.75 20.15 6.29
CA THR A 173 7.77 21.05 6.87
C THR A 173 9.15 20.35 6.89
N GLY A 174 9.20 19.06 7.26
CA GLY A 174 10.42 18.27 7.19
C GLY A 174 10.98 18.17 5.76
N TRP A 175 10.13 17.90 4.78
CA TRP A 175 10.55 17.88 3.38
C TRP A 175 11.10 19.23 2.90
N MET A 176 10.52 20.33 3.36
CA MET A 176 11.06 21.67 3.02
C MET A 176 12.43 21.90 3.63
N ARG A 177 12.69 21.41 4.85
CA ARG A 177 14.03 21.46 5.45
C ARG A 177 15.05 20.61 4.68
N ILE A 178 14.66 19.40 4.24
CA ILE A 178 15.49 18.55 3.38
C ILE A 178 15.84 19.29 2.09
N LEU A 179 14.83 19.78 1.36
CA LEU A 179 15.08 20.52 0.11
C LEU A 179 15.97 21.76 0.31
N SER A 180 15.86 22.43 1.45
CA SER A 180 16.69 23.62 1.73
C SER A 180 18.16 23.29 1.95
N GLN A 181 18.50 22.05 2.30
CA GLN A 181 19.88 21.60 2.57
C GLN A 181 20.49 20.81 1.41
N VAL A 182 19.68 20.36 0.44
CA VAL A 182 20.15 19.63 -0.74
C VAL A 182 19.95 20.51 -1.96
N ASP A 183 21.00 21.21 -2.37
CA ASP A 183 20.96 22.13 -3.49
C ASP A 183 20.60 21.41 -4.81
N GLY A 184 19.78 22.06 -5.65
CA GLY A 184 19.37 21.52 -6.94
C GLY A 184 18.40 20.32 -6.87
N SER A 185 18.07 19.84 -5.65
CA SER A 185 17.09 18.74 -5.51
C SER A 185 15.67 19.20 -5.76
N VAL A 186 14.82 18.25 -6.12
CA VAL A 186 13.39 18.46 -6.33
C VAL A 186 12.58 17.41 -5.56
N LEU A 187 11.32 17.74 -5.29
CA LEU A 187 10.35 16.80 -4.73
C LEU A 187 9.27 16.49 -5.80
N TRP A 188 9.22 15.24 -6.21
CA TRP A 188 8.30 14.74 -7.23
C TRP A 188 7.09 14.05 -6.58
N LEU A 189 5.94 14.67 -6.72
CA LEU A 189 4.69 14.27 -6.07
C LEU A 189 3.66 13.78 -7.08
N SER A 190 2.72 12.94 -6.64
CA SER A 190 1.55 12.57 -7.46
C SER A 190 0.63 13.76 -7.65
N GLU A 191 0.21 14.02 -8.88
CA GLU A 191 -0.82 15.00 -9.20
C GLU A 191 -2.21 14.40 -8.97
N THR A 192 -2.85 14.75 -7.84
CA THR A 192 -4.17 14.23 -7.48
C THR A 192 -5.29 15.22 -7.72
N ASN A 193 -5.07 16.49 -7.40
CA ASN A 193 -5.98 17.59 -7.75
C ASN A 193 -5.25 18.94 -7.71
N SER A 194 -5.76 19.90 -8.50
CA SER A 194 -5.14 21.23 -8.66
C SER A 194 -5.16 22.05 -7.36
N THR A 195 -6.12 21.86 -6.48
CA THR A 195 -6.21 22.60 -5.21
C THR A 195 -5.11 22.20 -4.25
N ALA A 196 -4.91 20.88 -4.06
CA ALA A 196 -3.81 20.35 -3.23
C ALA A 196 -2.45 20.82 -3.77
N PHE A 197 -2.23 20.69 -5.06
CA PHE A 197 -1.07 21.14 -5.77
C PHE A 197 -0.74 22.64 -5.52
N ASN A 198 -1.73 23.52 -5.71
CA ASN A 198 -1.55 24.95 -5.48
C ASN A 198 -1.28 25.27 -4.01
N ASN A 199 -1.90 24.57 -3.08
CA ASN A 199 -1.67 24.74 -1.66
C ASN A 199 -0.25 24.31 -1.26
N LEU A 200 0.23 23.16 -1.72
CA LEU A 200 1.60 22.71 -1.45
C LEU A 200 2.64 23.71 -1.99
N LYS A 201 2.45 24.27 -3.19
CA LYS A 201 3.33 25.33 -3.71
C LYS A 201 3.32 26.59 -2.87
N LYS A 202 2.14 27.01 -2.36
CA LYS A 202 2.05 28.16 -1.44
C LYS A 202 2.79 27.89 -0.12
N GLU A 203 2.64 26.69 0.44
CA GLU A 203 3.35 26.30 1.67
C GLU A 203 4.86 26.23 1.44
N ALA A 204 5.35 25.68 0.32
CA ALA A 204 6.77 25.68 -0.01
C ALA A 204 7.36 27.10 0.00
N LYS A 205 6.65 28.06 -0.62
CA LYS A 205 7.06 29.46 -0.62
C LYS A 205 7.15 30.06 0.79
N LYS A 206 6.21 29.70 1.70
CA LYS A 206 6.26 30.17 3.11
C LYS A 206 7.48 29.62 3.86
N HIS A 207 7.93 28.41 3.49
CA HIS A 207 9.15 27.81 4.03
C HIS A 207 10.44 28.28 3.33
N GLY A 208 10.38 29.23 2.41
CA GLY A 208 11.55 29.76 1.68
C GLY A 208 12.05 28.84 0.58
N VAL A 209 11.31 27.82 0.21
CA VAL A 209 11.65 26.90 -0.89
C VAL A 209 10.97 27.37 -2.18
N ASP A 210 11.74 27.41 -3.29
CA ASP A 210 11.18 27.73 -4.60
C ASP A 210 10.06 26.73 -4.95
N PRO A 211 8.81 27.19 -5.17
CA PRO A 211 7.69 26.32 -5.55
C PRO A 211 7.91 25.49 -6.82
N ASN A 212 8.84 25.89 -7.69
CA ASN A 212 9.19 25.13 -8.89
C ASN A 212 10.01 23.86 -8.60
N ARG A 213 10.56 23.73 -7.41
CA ARG A 213 11.18 22.49 -6.92
C ARG A 213 10.17 21.40 -6.54
N LEU A 214 8.87 21.74 -6.46
CA LEU A 214 7.79 20.77 -6.36
C LEU A 214 7.27 20.44 -7.76
N ILE A 215 7.59 19.26 -8.23
CA ILE A 215 7.19 18.74 -9.55
C ILE A 215 6.04 17.76 -9.33
N PHE A 216 5.03 17.81 -10.19
CA PHE A 216 3.83 16.98 -10.05
C PHE A 216 3.70 16.04 -11.24
N ALA A 217 3.62 14.75 -10.91
CA ALA A 217 3.49 13.67 -11.88
C ALA A 217 2.02 13.46 -12.26
N PRO A 218 1.61 13.66 -13.50
CA PRO A 218 0.24 13.40 -13.94
C PRO A 218 -0.08 11.90 -13.80
N HIS A 219 -1.37 11.59 -13.64
CA HIS A 219 -1.83 10.21 -13.65
C HIS A 219 -1.55 9.57 -15.02
N LEU A 220 -1.01 8.35 -14.99
CA LEU A 220 -0.84 7.54 -16.20
C LEU A 220 -1.93 6.48 -16.26
N PRO A 221 -2.51 6.20 -17.43
CA PRO A 221 -3.61 5.24 -17.55
C PRO A 221 -3.18 3.79 -17.28
N PHE A 222 -1.91 3.47 -17.53
CA PHE A 222 -1.37 2.13 -17.33
C PHE A 222 -0.43 2.08 -16.12
N LYS A 223 -0.67 1.09 -15.24
CA LYS A 223 0.15 0.88 -14.03
C LYS A 223 1.60 0.57 -14.39
N GLU A 224 1.83 -0.17 -15.47
CA GLU A 224 3.14 -0.58 -15.96
C GLU A 224 4.00 0.64 -16.33
N ASP A 225 3.41 1.65 -16.96
CA ASP A 225 4.08 2.91 -17.27
C ASP A 225 4.40 3.70 -16.00
N HIS A 226 3.47 3.71 -15.05
CA HIS A 226 3.72 4.36 -13.76
C HIS A 226 4.87 3.69 -13.01
N LEU A 227 4.94 2.38 -13.00
CA LEU A 227 6.05 1.63 -12.39
C LEU A 227 7.39 2.00 -13.07
N ASN A 228 7.46 2.02 -14.39
CA ASN A 228 8.70 2.35 -15.08
C ASN A 228 9.16 3.78 -14.81
N ARG A 229 8.26 4.77 -14.78
CA ARG A 229 8.67 6.15 -14.51
C ARG A 229 9.18 6.38 -13.09
N ILE A 230 8.76 5.58 -12.10
CA ILE A 230 9.23 5.69 -10.70
C ILE A 230 10.76 5.57 -10.61
N GLN A 231 11.39 4.79 -11.48
CA GLN A 231 12.84 4.61 -11.55
C GLN A 231 13.63 5.89 -11.86
N LEU A 232 12.98 6.97 -12.25
CA LEU A 232 13.64 8.26 -12.50
C LEU A 232 13.93 9.04 -11.20
N ALA A 233 13.33 8.64 -10.08
CA ALA A 233 13.61 9.19 -8.76
C ALA A 233 14.85 8.50 -8.13
N ASP A 234 15.47 9.19 -7.19
CA ASP A 234 16.65 8.69 -6.47
C ASP A 234 16.29 8.15 -5.09
N LEU A 235 15.29 8.73 -4.41
CA LEU A 235 14.81 8.30 -3.10
C LEU A 235 13.32 8.57 -2.92
N PHE A 236 12.58 7.53 -2.52
CA PHE A 236 11.21 7.71 -2.05
C PHE A 236 11.21 8.12 -0.59
N ILE A 237 10.63 9.28 -0.27
CA ILE A 237 10.47 9.79 1.09
C ILE A 237 9.04 9.59 1.57
N ASP A 238 8.88 8.76 2.61
CA ASP A 238 7.57 8.30 3.08
C ASP A 238 6.85 9.32 3.97
N THR A 239 5.56 9.10 4.16
CA THR A 239 4.66 9.94 4.98
C THR A 239 4.43 9.33 6.37
N LEU A 240 4.13 10.19 7.36
CA LEU A 240 3.73 9.83 8.71
C LEU A 240 2.55 10.74 9.13
N PRO A 241 1.52 10.26 9.85
CA PRO A 241 1.37 8.97 10.56
C PRO A 241 0.86 7.79 9.71
N CYS A 242 0.58 7.98 8.43
CA CYS A 242 0.16 6.90 7.54
C CYS A 242 1.22 6.70 6.46
N ASN A 243 1.94 5.59 6.56
CA ASN A 243 3.00 5.26 5.60
C ASN A 243 2.46 4.97 4.19
N ALA A 244 3.39 4.91 3.27
CA ALA A 244 3.21 4.28 1.98
C ALA A 244 3.01 2.77 2.17
N HIS A 245 1.98 2.22 1.57
CA HIS A 245 1.70 0.79 1.53
C HIS A 245 2.04 0.25 0.14
N THR A 246 1.06 0.21 -0.75
CA THR A 246 1.27 -0.20 -2.15
C THR A 246 2.32 0.66 -2.85
N THR A 247 2.35 1.97 -2.58
CA THR A 247 3.32 2.89 -3.20
C THR A 247 4.76 2.63 -2.76
N ALA A 248 5.00 2.23 -1.50
CA ALA A 248 6.33 1.79 -1.06
C ALA A 248 6.72 0.45 -1.69
N SER A 249 5.78 -0.49 -1.76
CA SER A 249 6.00 -1.77 -2.43
C SER A 249 6.32 -1.61 -3.91
N ASP A 250 5.60 -0.73 -4.61
CA ASP A 250 5.84 -0.41 -6.02
C ASP A 250 7.24 0.24 -6.20
N ALA A 251 7.64 1.16 -5.30
CA ALA A 251 8.97 1.77 -5.31
C ALA A 251 10.08 0.74 -5.14
N LEU A 252 10.01 -0.08 -4.09
CA LEU A 252 11.00 -1.14 -3.82
C LEU A 252 11.08 -2.16 -4.96
N ARG A 253 9.93 -2.54 -5.54
CA ARG A 253 9.88 -3.43 -6.71
C ARG A 253 10.66 -2.87 -7.91
N MET A 254 10.62 -1.55 -8.09
CA MET A 254 11.31 -0.87 -9.17
C MET A 254 12.77 -0.51 -8.85
N GLY A 255 13.28 -0.98 -7.71
CA GLY A 255 14.65 -0.72 -7.27
C GLY A 255 14.86 0.68 -6.70
N LEU A 256 13.79 1.43 -6.44
CA LEU A 256 13.87 2.74 -5.80
C LEU A 256 13.92 2.57 -4.27
N PRO A 257 14.97 3.04 -3.59
CA PRO A 257 15.03 2.99 -2.13
C PRO A 257 13.92 3.82 -1.49
N VAL A 258 13.40 3.32 -0.36
CA VAL A 258 12.34 3.97 0.42
C VAL A 258 12.89 4.33 1.78
N LEU A 259 12.86 5.60 2.14
CA LEU A 259 13.17 6.08 3.49
C LEU A 259 11.87 6.29 4.25
N THR A 260 11.72 5.66 5.42
CA THR A 260 10.53 5.78 6.27
C THR A 260 10.86 6.13 7.71
N CYS A 261 9.89 6.76 8.38
CA CYS A 261 9.89 6.90 9.84
C CYS A 261 8.81 5.98 10.42
N ILE A 262 9.22 5.03 11.29
CA ILE A 262 8.31 4.08 11.90
C ILE A 262 7.49 4.76 13.01
N GLY A 263 6.18 4.54 13.00
CA GLY A 263 5.29 5.06 14.03
C GLY A 263 4.75 4.00 14.99
N SER A 264 3.65 4.33 15.67
CA SER A 264 3.05 3.48 16.70
C SER A 264 1.90 2.61 16.22
N SER A 265 1.17 3.03 15.18
CA SER A 265 0.02 2.32 14.62
C SER A 265 0.41 1.36 13.49
N PHE A 266 -0.43 0.40 13.17
CA PHE A 266 -0.26 -0.48 12.02
C PHE A 266 0.08 0.32 10.74
N ALA A 267 -0.78 1.28 10.39
CA ALA A 267 -0.62 2.08 9.17
C ALA A 267 0.68 2.89 9.11
N SER A 268 1.33 3.17 10.24
CA SER A 268 2.61 3.88 10.33
C SER A 268 3.83 2.96 10.39
N ARG A 269 3.66 1.66 10.14
CA ARG A 269 4.70 0.64 10.26
C ARG A 269 4.82 -0.22 9.00
N VAL A 270 3.96 0.01 8.02
CA VAL A 270 3.89 -0.82 6.80
C VAL A 270 5.14 -0.70 5.95
N ALA A 271 5.66 0.51 5.71
CA ALA A 271 6.89 0.68 4.94
C ALA A 271 8.09 0.04 5.66
N ALA A 272 8.14 0.11 7.00
CA ALA A 272 9.17 -0.58 7.79
C ALA A 272 9.06 -2.12 7.66
N SER A 273 7.85 -2.68 7.60
CA SER A 273 7.65 -4.11 7.33
C SER A 273 8.24 -4.52 5.97
N LEU A 274 7.97 -3.73 4.93
CA LEU A 274 8.50 -3.98 3.60
C LEU A 274 10.03 -3.90 3.57
N LEU A 275 10.60 -2.89 4.20
CA LEU A 275 12.06 -2.70 4.29
C LEU A 275 12.74 -3.86 5.04
N ASN A 276 12.18 -4.30 6.15
CA ASN A 276 12.68 -5.49 6.86
C ASN A 276 12.61 -6.74 5.99
N ALA A 277 11.52 -6.91 5.22
CA ALA A 277 11.35 -8.08 4.35
C ALA A 277 12.36 -8.13 3.20
N VAL A 278 12.85 -6.97 2.74
CA VAL A 278 13.91 -6.87 1.70
C VAL A 278 15.31 -6.65 2.29
N ASN A 279 15.45 -6.73 3.62
CA ASN A 279 16.71 -6.60 4.36
C ASN A 279 17.40 -5.22 4.18
N LEU A 280 16.63 -4.15 4.29
CA LEU A 280 17.07 -2.74 4.27
C LEU A 280 16.65 -1.99 5.55
N PRO A 281 16.93 -2.51 6.77
CA PRO A 281 16.49 -1.89 8.01
C PRO A 281 17.15 -0.51 8.25
N GLU A 282 18.28 -0.22 7.62
CA GLU A 282 19.01 1.07 7.71
C GLU A 282 18.20 2.26 7.17
N LEU A 283 17.19 2.01 6.35
CA LEU A 283 16.27 3.02 5.81
C LEU A 283 15.03 3.23 6.71
N ILE A 284 15.00 2.62 7.90
CA ILE A 284 13.94 2.79 8.89
C ILE A 284 14.43 3.72 10.00
N THR A 285 13.87 4.90 10.12
CA THR A 285 14.14 5.84 11.19
C THR A 285 13.07 5.81 12.27
N THR A 286 13.35 6.31 13.46
CA THR A 286 12.44 6.27 14.61
C THR A 286 11.88 7.62 15.02
N ASN A 287 12.41 8.70 14.44
CA ASN A 287 11.92 10.06 14.65
C ASN A 287 12.21 10.94 13.42
N GLN A 288 11.59 12.10 13.40
CA GLN A 288 11.66 13.02 12.27
C GLN A 288 13.07 13.59 12.03
N GLU A 289 13.84 13.82 13.08
CA GLU A 289 15.22 14.35 12.97
C GLU A 289 16.13 13.35 12.25
N GLN A 290 16.10 12.08 12.65
CA GLN A 290 16.83 11.01 11.97
C GLN A 290 16.39 10.86 10.51
N TYR A 291 15.07 10.93 10.26
CA TYR A 291 14.52 10.84 8.93
C TYR A 291 15.04 11.95 8.00
N GLU A 292 15.03 13.19 8.48
CA GLU A 292 15.54 14.34 7.72
C GLU A 292 17.05 14.26 7.51
N SER A 293 17.81 13.91 8.56
CA SER A 293 19.27 13.79 8.48
C SER A 293 19.68 12.70 7.50
N LEU A 294 19.04 11.53 7.54
CA LEU A 294 19.36 10.44 6.63
C LEU A 294 18.95 10.77 5.18
N ALA A 295 17.83 11.47 4.97
CA ALA A 295 17.44 11.92 3.63
C ALA A 295 18.48 12.86 3.01
N ILE A 296 19.07 13.76 3.82
CA ILE A 296 20.11 14.68 3.38
C ILE A 296 21.42 13.92 3.10
N GLU A 297 21.83 13.03 4.02
CA GLU A 297 23.04 12.21 3.87
C GLU A 297 23.02 11.35 2.59
N LEU A 298 21.88 10.74 2.28
CA LEU A 298 21.72 9.93 1.07
C LEU A 298 21.75 10.77 -0.23
N ALA A 299 21.55 12.08 -0.13
CA ALA A 299 21.45 12.97 -1.29
C ALA A 299 22.70 13.82 -1.51
N THR A 300 23.68 13.77 -0.61
CA THR A 300 24.94 14.57 -0.65
C THR A 300 26.16 13.66 -0.69
#